data_7cfc5e0b6955c524808dca41fb9207e2
#
_entry.id   7cfc5e0b6955c524808dca41fb9207e2
#
_cell.length_a   1.000
_cell.length_b   1.000
_cell.length_c   1.000
_cell.angle_alpha   90.00
_cell.angle_beta   90.00
_cell.angle_gamma   90.00
#
_symmetry.space_group_name_H-M   'P 1'
#
loop_
_entity.id
_entity.type
_entity.pdbx_description
1 polymer ?
#
loop_
_entity_poly.entity_id
_entity_poly.type
_entity_poly.pdbx_seq_one_letter_code
_entity_poly.pdbx_strand_id
1 'polypeptide(L)'
;MARTVSQPRTRAAKRGVEKVARRKTAARAAATRKLRARPAAKPSALSSAAAMVSGAVAAAVRLLPWTRDEADPIALLEADHRRFEALFEAGAATTTRAVKRRTQLLRSLTAELAVHELLEEQLLYPALATHREARAIVLEGTQEHHVADMLLKELHRMRKNDERWGAKLKVLQESIEHHIEEEERRMFPIARGVLDREQLHALGLRMRALRKASGG
;
A
#
# COMPACT_ATOMS: atom_id res chain seq x y z
N MET A 1 4.47 -46.34 45.73
CA MET A 1 4.08 -47.13 44.54
C MET A 1 2.84 -46.47 43.94
N ALA A 2 3.01 -45.67 42.91
CA ALA A 2 1.89 -44.98 42.19
C ALA A 2 1.69 -45.70 40.85
N ARG A 3 0.49 -46.25 40.61
CA ARG A 3 0.11 -46.92 39.36
C ARG A 3 -0.38 -45.87 38.36
N THR A 4 0.34 -45.73 37.27
CA THR A 4 -0.09 -44.97 36.09
C THR A 4 -1.15 -45.75 35.31
N VAL A 5 -2.39 -45.25 35.26
CA VAL A 5 -3.47 -45.79 34.45
C VAL A 5 -3.40 -45.16 33.06
N SER A 6 -2.96 -45.94 32.09
CA SER A 6 -2.99 -45.54 30.65
C SER A 6 -4.38 -45.80 30.07
N GLN A 7 -5.08 -44.76 29.62
CA GLN A 7 -6.35 -44.93 28.91
C GLN A 7 -6.12 -45.23 27.42
N PRO A 8 -6.78 -46.22 26.83
CA PRO A 8 -6.67 -46.50 25.40
C PRO A 8 -7.47 -45.50 24.58
N ARG A 9 -6.78 -44.71 23.71
CA ARG A 9 -7.41 -43.88 22.68
C ARG A 9 -8.12 -44.77 21.66
N THR A 10 -9.43 -44.70 21.61
CA THR A 10 -10.29 -45.57 20.81
C THR A 10 -10.06 -45.39 19.30
N ARG A 11 -10.05 -46.53 18.58
CA ARG A 11 -9.87 -46.65 17.12
C ARG A 11 -10.86 -45.78 16.29
N ALA A 12 -11.97 -45.40 16.89
CA ALA A 12 -13.01 -44.53 16.30
C ALA A 12 -12.53 -43.06 16.10
N ALA A 13 -11.73 -42.52 17.04
CA ALA A 13 -11.23 -41.13 16.94
C ALA A 13 -10.22 -40.96 15.79
N LYS A 14 -9.38 -41.99 15.52
CA LYS A 14 -8.43 -41.96 14.40
C LYS A 14 -9.14 -41.96 13.02
N ARG A 15 -10.23 -42.76 12.87
CA ARG A 15 -10.99 -42.79 11.63
C ARG A 15 -11.75 -41.50 11.32
N GLY A 16 -12.19 -40.76 12.36
CA GLY A 16 -12.85 -39.47 12.19
C GLY A 16 -11.92 -38.40 11.64
N VAL A 17 -10.69 -38.31 12.17
CA VAL A 17 -9.68 -37.33 11.71
C VAL A 17 -9.23 -37.60 10.28
N GLU A 18 -9.04 -38.87 9.91
CA GLU A 18 -8.62 -39.25 8.56
C GLU A 18 -9.70 -38.97 7.49
N LYS A 19 -10.98 -39.15 7.84
CA LYS A 19 -12.12 -38.83 6.96
C LYS A 19 -12.28 -37.33 6.73
N VAL A 20 -12.00 -36.49 7.73
CA VAL A 20 -12.03 -35.01 7.60
C VAL A 20 -10.84 -34.52 6.77
N ALA A 21 -9.64 -35.10 6.97
CA ALA A 21 -8.46 -34.77 6.18
C ALA A 21 -8.64 -35.09 4.69
N ARG A 22 -9.19 -36.27 4.36
CA ARG A 22 -9.49 -36.67 2.98
C ARG A 22 -10.55 -35.78 2.31
N ARG A 23 -11.56 -35.30 3.05
CA ARG A 23 -12.56 -34.36 2.51
C ARG A 23 -11.96 -32.99 2.20
N LYS A 24 -11.04 -32.47 3.05
CA LYS A 24 -10.35 -31.20 2.82
C LYS A 24 -9.40 -31.26 1.61
N THR A 25 -8.70 -32.36 1.40
CA THR A 25 -7.82 -32.54 0.25
C THR A 25 -8.60 -32.68 -1.07
N ALA A 26 -9.73 -33.40 -1.07
CA ALA A 26 -10.61 -33.52 -2.25
C ALA A 26 -11.26 -32.16 -2.62
N ALA A 27 -11.71 -31.39 -1.65
CA ALA A 27 -12.26 -30.04 -1.87
C ALA A 27 -11.22 -29.07 -2.45
N ARG A 28 -9.97 -29.15 -1.99
CA ARG A 28 -8.86 -28.32 -2.48
C ARG A 28 -8.44 -28.69 -3.91
N ALA A 29 -8.46 -30.00 -4.26
CA ALA A 29 -8.19 -30.47 -5.61
C ALA A 29 -9.31 -30.09 -6.60
N ALA A 30 -10.58 -30.10 -6.17
CA ALA A 30 -11.71 -29.64 -6.98
C ALA A 30 -11.68 -28.12 -7.25
N ALA A 31 -11.29 -27.33 -6.27
CA ALA A 31 -11.12 -25.87 -6.40
C ALA A 31 -9.99 -25.50 -7.39
N THR A 32 -8.85 -26.21 -7.32
CA THR A 32 -7.72 -25.99 -8.25
C THR A 32 -8.05 -26.42 -9.69
N ARG A 33 -8.88 -27.45 -9.87
CA ARG A 33 -9.33 -27.90 -11.20
C ARG A 33 -10.31 -26.91 -11.83
N LYS A 34 -11.17 -26.26 -11.02
CA LYS A 34 -12.12 -25.25 -11.50
C LYS A 34 -11.42 -23.96 -11.95
N LEU A 35 -10.29 -23.59 -11.31
CA LEU A 35 -9.45 -22.44 -11.69
C LEU A 35 -8.67 -22.66 -13.00
N ARG A 36 -8.31 -23.92 -13.34
CA ARG A 36 -7.61 -24.25 -14.59
C ARG A 36 -8.52 -24.36 -15.82
N ALA A 37 -9.83 -24.44 -15.65
CA ALA A 37 -10.80 -24.65 -16.74
C ALA A 37 -11.52 -23.38 -17.22
N ARG A 38 -11.08 -22.15 -16.80
CA ARG A 38 -11.61 -20.92 -17.39
C ARG A 38 -10.87 -20.62 -18.68
N PRO A 39 -11.54 -20.61 -19.84
CA PRO A 39 -10.95 -20.11 -21.07
C PRO A 39 -10.54 -18.64 -20.87
N ALA A 40 -9.40 -18.25 -21.43
CA ALA A 40 -8.95 -16.87 -21.43
C ALA A 40 -10.07 -15.99 -22.00
N ALA A 41 -10.54 -15.05 -21.20
CA ALA A 41 -11.54 -14.09 -21.64
C ALA A 41 -10.92 -13.27 -22.78
N LYS A 42 -11.64 -13.17 -23.91
CA LYS A 42 -11.27 -12.26 -24.99
C LYS A 42 -11.17 -10.85 -24.42
N PRO A 43 -10.12 -10.05 -24.75
CA PRO A 43 -10.01 -8.68 -24.27
C PRO A 43 -11.28 -7.91 -24.63
N SER A 44 -11.88 -7.26 -23.64
CA SER A 44 -13.07 -6.43 -23.85
C SER A 44 -12.69 -5.20 -24.68
N ALA A 45 -13.64 -4.65 -25.43
CA ALA A 45 -13.43 -3.44 -26.22
C ALA A 45 -12.87 -2.26 -25.39
N LEU A 46 -13.15 -2.23 -24.09
CA LEU A 46 -12.60 -1.28 -23.13
C LEU A 46 -11.08 -1.45 -22.92
N SER A 47 -10.57 -2.70 -22.95
CA SER A 47 -9.13 -2.96 -22.84
C SER A 47 -8.36 -2.49 -24.07
N SER A 48 -8.96 -2.59 -25.24
CA SER A 48 -8.37 -2.10 -26.49
C SER A 48 -8.37 -0.57 -26.59
N ALA A 49 -9.40 0.10 -26.06
CA ALA A 49 -9.44 1.56 -25.97
C ALA A 49 -8.39 2.12 -25.01
N ALA A 50 -8.18 1.46 -23.86
CA ALA A 50 -7.14 1.86 -22.89
C ALA A 50 -5.73 1.70 -23.47
N ALA A 51 -5.47 0.66 -24.26
CA ALA A 51 -4.19 0.46 -24.93
C ALA A 51 -3.92 1.49 -26.04
N MET A 52 -4.96 1.89 -26.80
CA MET A 52 -4.84 2.94 -27.83
C MET A 52 -4.63 4.32 -27.23
N VAL A 53 -5.29 4.65 -26.10
CA VAL A 53 -5.08 5.92 -25.39
C VAL A 53 -3.65 5.98 -24.82
N SER A 54 -3.13 4.87 -24.27
CA SER A 54 -1.74 4.82 -23.81
C SER A 54 -0.73 5.06 -24.91
N GLY A 55 -0.93 4.51 -26.10
CA GLY A 55 -0.05 4.71 -27.25
C GLY A 55 -0.07 6.16 -27.80
N ALA A 56 -1.24 6.79 -27.85
CA ALA A 56 -1.38 8.16 -28.33
C ALA A 56 -0.77 9.19 -27.34
N VAL A 57 -0.92 8.95 -26.03
CA VAL A 57 -0.32 9.79 -24.98
C VAL A 57 1.21 9.66 -24.99
N ALA A 58 1.75 8.45 -25.14
CA ALA A 58 3.20 8.22 -25.23
C ALA A 58 3.82 8.89 -26.47
N ALA A 59 3.11 8.90 -27.60
CA ALA A 59 3.57 9.57 -28.82
C ALA A 59 3.53 11.12 -28.71
N ALA A 60 2.52 11.67 -28.02
CA ALA A 60 2.40 13.11 -27.81
C ALA A 60 3.46 13.65 -26.81
N VAL A 61 3.82 12.85 -25.81
CA VAL A 61 4.84 13.21 -24.80
C VAL A 61 6.25 13.33 -25.43
N ARG A 62 6.55 12.58 -26.50
CA ARG A 62 7.84 12.66 -27.22
C ARG A 62 8.10 14.01 -27.90
N LEU A 63 7.09 14.83 -28.10
CA LEU A 63 7.18 16.09 -28.86
C LEU A 63 7.22 17.34 -27.98
N LEU A 64 7.10 17.22 -26.64
CA LEU A 64 7.16 18.35 -25.73
C LEU A 64 8.61 18.61 -25.26
N PRO A 65 9.09 19.89 -25.29
CA PRO A 65 10.38 20.21 -24.73
C PRO A 65 10.38 19.94 -23.20
N TRP A 66 11.34 19.14 -22.77
CA TRP A 66 11.52 18.67 -21.41
C TRP A 66 11.90 19.80 -20.45
N THR A 67 11.02 20.22 -19.60
CA THR A 67 11.39 20.89 -18.35
C THR A 67 11.49 19.81 -17.26
N ARG A 68 12.63 19.75 -16.60
CA ARG A 68 13.11 18.64 -15.76
C ARG A 68 12.25 18.37 -14.52
N ASP A 69 11.37 19.29 -14.11
CA ASP A 69 10.72 19.30 -12.79
C ASP A 69 9.22 18.96 -12.79
N GLU A 70 8.53 19.01 -13.92
CA GLU A 70 7.07 18.93 -13.88
C GLU A 70 6.46 17.53 -13.84
N ALA A 71 7.24 16.46 -14.07
CA ALA A 71 6.73 15.09 -14.10
C ALA A 71 7.67 14.06 -13.43
N ASP A 72 8.49 14.48 -12.47
CA ASP A 72 9.29 13.54 -11.67
C ASP A 72 8.39 12.90 -10.61
N PRO A 73 8.16 11.57 -10.66
CA PRO A 73 7.34 10.86 -9.69
C PRO A 73 7.94 10.89 -8.28
N ILE A 74 9.28 10.84 -8.18
CA ILE A 74 9.98 10.85 -6.90
C ILE A 74 9.84 12.21 -6.23
N ALA A 75 10.10 13.31 -6.96
CA ALA A 75 9.93 14.65 -6.41
C ALA A 75 8.49 14.94 -5.96
N LEU A 76 7.50 14.31 -6.62
CA LEU A 76 6.09 14.41 -6.24
C LEU A 76 5.82 13.70 -4.91
N LEU A 77 6.39 12.52 -4.68
CA LEU A 77 6.26 11.77 -3.43
C LEU A 77 7.05 12.44 -2.28
N GLU A 78 8.28 12.88 -2.53
CA GLU A 78 9.07 13.65 -1.55
C GLU A 78 8.34 14.92 -1.09
N ALA A 79 7.60 15.60 -1.99
CA ALA A 79 6.80 16.75 -1.60
C ALA A 79 5.62 16.36 -0.69
N ASP A 80 5.06 15.16 -0.82
CA ASP A 80 4.06 14.63 0.09
C ASP A 80 4.67 14.36 1.47
N HIS A 81 5.85 13.75 1.53
CA HIS A 81 6.58 13.50 2.78
C HIS A 81 6.74 14.79 3.59
N ARG A 82 7.17 15.88 2.94
CA ARG A 82 7.30 17.19 3.65
C ARG A 82 5.95 17.70 4.16
N ARG A 83 4.85 17.41 3.49
CA ARG A 83 3.52 17.75 3.99
C ARG A 83 3.11 16.91 5.19
N PHE A 84 3.43 15.61 5.20
CA PHE A 84 3.17 14.74 6.35
C PHE A 84 3.95 15.21 7.58
N GLU A 85 5.23 15.50 7.44
CA GLU A 85 6.05 16.05 8.52
C GLU A 85 5.42 17.31 9.14
N ALA A 86 5.00 18.26 8.30
CA ALA A 86 4.35 19.48 8.76
C ALA A 86 3.01 19.22 9.47
N LEU A 87 2.23 18.24 9.00
CA LEU A 87 0.96 17.86 9.65
C LEU A 87 1.20 17.18 11.00
N PHE A 88 2.21 16.32 11.12
CA PHE A 88 2.61 15.70 12.37
C PHE A 88 3.11 16.71 13.38
N GLU A 89 3.99 17.64 12.96
CA GLU A 89 4.47 18.74 13.81
C GLU A 89 3.31 19.58 14.33
N ALA A 90 2.39 19.99 13.44
CA ALA A 90 1.19 20.73 13.83
C ALA A 90 0.30 19.94 14.78
N GLY A 91 0.23 18.62 14.63
CA GLY A 91 -0.52 17.72 15.50
C GLY A 91 0.09 17.59 16.90
N ALA A 92 1.43 17.43 16.97
CA ALA A 92 2.20 17.34 18.20
C ALA A 92 2.09 18.62 19.05
N ALA A 93 2.01 19.78 18.40
CA ALA A 93 1.81 21.07 19.07
C ALA A 93 0.41 21.26 19.69
N THR A 94 -0.54 20.31 19.52
CA THR A 94 -1.90 20.45 20.05
C THR A 94 -2.02 19.95 21.49
N THR A 95 -2.88 20.59 22.27
CA THR A 95 -3.29 20.11 23.60
C THR A 95 -4.61 19.32 23.55
N THR A 96 -4.98 18.66 24.65
CA THR A 96 -6.26 17.95 24.80
C THR A 96 -7.49 18.85 24.59
N ARG A 97 -7.34 20.17 24.75
CA ARG A 97 -8.41 21.15 24.53
C ARG A 97 -8.63 21.47 23.05
N ALA A 98 -7.67 21.18 22.18
CA ALA A 98 -7.68 21.54 20.76
C ALA A 98 -8.48 20.54 19.88
N VAL A 99 -9.66 20.11 20.34
CA VAL A 99 -10.49 19.07 19.71
C VAL A 99 -10.76 19.32 18.22
N LYS A 100 -11.17 20.55 17.87
CA LYS A 100 -11.46 20.93 16.48
C LYS A 100 -10.18 20.83 15.61
N ARG A 101 -9.06 21.37 16.11
CA ARG A 101 -7.77 21.36 15.40
C ARG A 101 -7.27 19.93 15.18
N ARG A 102 -7.29 19.07 16.21
CA ARG A 102 -6.93 17.66 16.11
C ARG A 102 -7.80 16.92 15.09
N THR A 103 -9.11 17.23 15.05
CA THR A 103 -10.02 16.64 14.07
C THR A 103 -9.67 17.04 12.63
N GLN A 104 -9.36 18.32 12.39
CA GLN A 104 -8.96 18.81 11.08
C GLN A 104 -7.64 18.19 10.63
N LEU A 105 -6.61 18.24 11.49
CA LEU A 105 -5.30 17.66 11.20
C LEU A 105 -5.39 16.17 10.87
N LEU A 106 -6.15 15.40 11.64
CA LEU A 106 -6.32 13.98 11.36
C LEU A 106 -7.05 13.74 10.04
N ARG A 107 -8.03 14.57 9.68
CA ARG A 107 -8.69 14.46 8.37
C ARG A 107 -7.74 14.76 7.21
N SER A 108 -6.96 15.85 7.31
CA SER A 108 -5.97 16.20 6.29
C SER A 108 -4.92 15.12 6.15
N LEU A 109 -4.34 14.65 7.26
CA LEU A 109 -3.35 13.59 7.27
C LEU A 109 -3.87 12.31 6.62
N THR A 110 -5.09 11.89 6.99
CA THR A 110 -5.71 10.69 6.41
C THR A 110 -5.95 10.84 4.90
N ALA A 111 -6.42 12.01 4.45
CA ALA A 111 -6.68 12.24 3.03
C ALA A 111 -5.38 12.26 2.21
N GLU A 112 -4.35 12.91 2.72
CA GLU A 112 -3.06 13.00 2.03
C GLU A 112 -2.31 11.68 2.00
N LEU A 113 -2.28 10.92 3.11
CA LEU A 113 -1.70 9.58 3.15
C LEU A 113 -2.44 8.64 2.18
N ALA A 114 -3.78 8.64 2.18
CA ALA A 114 -4.54 7.77 1.29
C ALA A 114 -4.27 8.05 -0.20
N VAL A 115 -4.05 9.31 -0.59
CA VAL A 115 -3.68 9.65 -1.98
C VAL A 115 -2.25 9.21 -2.29
N HIS A 116 -1.32 9.44 -1.38
CA HIS A 116 0.08 9.04 -1.50
C HIS A 116 0.23 7.51 -1.68
N GLU A 117 -0.30 6.74 -0.73
CA GLU A 117 -0.34 5.27 -0.79
C GLU A 117 -0.99 4.75 -2.09
N LEU A 118 -2.08 5.41 -2.53
CA LEU A 118 -2.73 5.07 -3.80
C LEU A 118 -1.80 5.25 -5.01
N LEU A 119 -1.00 6.33 -5.03
CA LEU A 119 -0.04 6.57 -6.12
C LEU A 119 1.06 5.50 -6.15
N GLU A 120 1.52 5.09 -4.99
CA GLU A 120 2.55 4.08 -4.86
C GLU A 120 2.03 2.69 -5.20
N GLU A 121 0.96 2.26 -4.55
CA GLU A 121 0.42 0.91 -4.73
C GLU A 121 -0.14 0.67 -6.14
N GLN A 122 -0.68 1.69 -6.79
CA GLN A 122 -1.22 1.53 -8.13
C GLN A 122 -0.20 1.81 -9.25
N LEU A 123 0.86 2.55 -8.98
CA LEU A 123 1.75 3.02 -10.02
C LEU A 123 3.23 2.71 -9.76
N LEU A 124 3.81 3.16 -8.64
CA LEU A 124 5.24 2.99 -8.36
C LEU A 124 5.58 1.53 -8.04
N TYR A 125 4.89 0.94 -7.07
CA TYR A 125 5.16 -0.42 -6.61
C TYR A 125 5.00 -1.46 -7.72
N PRO A 126 3.95 -1.43 -8.56
CA PRO A 126 3.86 -2.33 -9.71
C PRO A 126 4.99 -2.14 -10.74
N ALA A 127 5.45 -0.91 -10.95
CA ALA A 127 6.58 -0.64 -11.85
C ALA A 127 7.88 -1.23 -11.28
N LEU A 128 8.09 -1.13 -9.97
CA LEU A 128 9.28 -1.63 -9.29
C LEU A 128 9.25 -3.14 -9.03
N ALA A 129 8.08 -3.73 -8.79
CA ALA A 129 7.93 -5.16 -8.43
C ALA A 129 8.45 -6.13 -9.51
N THR A 130 8.59 -5.68 -10.75
CA THR A 130 9.20 -6.44 -11.85
C THR A 130 10.72 -6.55 -11.73
N HIS A 131 11.35 -5.69 -10.91
CA HIS A 131 12.78 -5.63 -10.69
C HIS A 131 13.16 -6.35 -9.39
N ARG A 132 14.10 -7.29 -9.47
CA ARG A 132 14.50 -8.13 -8.33
C ARG A 132 15.02 -7.30 -7.16
N GLU A 133 15.73 -6.23 -7.46
CA GLU A 133 16.37 -5.33 -6.50
C GLU A 133 15.34 -4.59 -5.63
N ALA A 134 14.19 -4.28 -6.19
CA ALA A 134 13.14 -3.52 -5.52
C ALA A 134 12.11 -4.39 -4.78
N ARG A 135 12.04 -5.69 -5.11
CA ARG A 135 10.94 -6.54 -4.65
C ARG A 135 10.77 -6.60 -3.13
N ALA A 136 11.88 -6.67 -2.40
CA ALA A 136 11.83 -6.78 -0.93
C ALA A 136 11.27 -5.50 -0.30
N ILE A 137 11.80 -4.34 -0.71
CA ILE A 137 11.39 -3.05 -0.16
C ILE A 137 9.95 -2.67 -0.55
N VAL A 138 9.46 -3.05 -1.74
CA VAL A 138 8.06 -2.88 -2.12
C VAL A 138 7.12 -3.71 -1.24
N LEU A 139 7.50 -4.95 -0.91
CA LEU A 139 6.70 -5.79 0.00
C LEU A 139 6.68 -5.22 1.42
N GLU A 140 7.80 -4.68 1.89
CA GLU A 140 7.94 -4.03 3.20
C GLU A 140 7.06 -2.78 3.27
N GLY A 141 7.18 -1.85 2.32
CA GLY A 141 6.38 -0.63 2.24
C GLY A 141 4.86 -0.90 2.23
N THR A 142 4.41 -1.93 1.51
CA THR A 142 2.99 -2.35 1.56
C THR A 142 2.54 -2.77 2.96
N GLN A 143 3.41 -3.37 3.78
CA GLN A 143 3.06 -3.73 5.16
C GLN A 143 3.08 -2.52 6.08
N GLU A 144 3.97 -1.56 5.84
CA GLU A 144 4.05 -0.30 6.58
C GLU A 144 2.80 0.56 6.35
N HIS A 145 2.29 0.66 5.12
CA HIS A 145 0.99 1.26 4.81
C HIS A 145 -0.14 0.61 5.61
N HIS A 146 -0.17 -0.73 5.66
CA HIS A 146 -1.16 -1.44 6.45
C HIS A 146 -1.10 -1.08 7.94
N VAL A 147 0.09 -0.94 8.51
CA VAL A 147 0.29 -0.53 9.91
C VAL A 147 -0.19 0.91 10.13
N ALA A 148 0.17 1.83 9.22
CA ALA A 148 -0.27 3.23 9.26
C ALA A 148 -1.80 3.34 9.22
N ASP A 149 -2.44 2.59 8.32
CA ASP A 149 -3.90 2.48 8.18
C ASP A 149 -4.59 2.01 9.47
N MET A 150 -4.01 1.01 10.17
CA MET A 150 -4.53 0.54 11.45
C MET A 150 -4.45 1.65 12.51
N LEU A 151 -3.32 2.33 12.61
CA LEU A 151 -3.11 3.43 13.57
C LEU A 151 -4.05 4.63 13.28
N LEU A 152 -4.25 4.98 12.01
CA LEU A 152 -5.22 6.00 11.59
C LEU A 152 -6.65 5.63 12.00
N LYS A 153 -7.08 4.39 11.75
CA LYS A 153 -8.39 3.88 12.15
C LYS A 153 -8.60 3.96 13.67
N GLU A 154 -7.57 3.64 14.45
CA GLU A 154 -7.61 3.78 15.90
C GLU A 154 -7.71 5.26 16.32
N LEU A 155 -6.89 6.16 15.75
CA LEU A 155 -6.93 7.60 16.00
C LEU A 155 -8.31 8.20 15.67
N HIS A 156 -8.94 7.74 14.59
CA HIS A 156 -10.29 8.18 14.22
C HIS A 156 -11.34 7.79 15.28
N ARG A 157 -11.25 6.60 15.86
CA ARG A 157 -12.16 6.09 16.91
C ARG A 157 -11.93 6.77 18.25
N MET A 158 -10.73 7.27 18.52
CA MET A 158 -10.41 7.94 19.78
C MET A 158 -11.09 9.31 19.89
N ARG A 159 -11.49 9.67 21.10
CA ARG A 159 -11.91 11.04 21.43
C ARG A 159 -10.71 11.97 21.31
N LYS A 160 -10.87 13.10 20.63
CA LYS A 160 -9.77 14.03 20.36
C LYS A 160 -9.25 14.77 21.60
N ASN A 161 -9.99 14.72 22.70
CA ASN A 161 -9.55 15.21 24.03
C ASN A 161 -8.98 14.11 24.93
N ASP A 162 -8.88 12.86 24.46
CA ASP A 162 -8.19 11.79 25.20
C ASP A 162 -6.70 12.12 25.32
N GLU A 163 -6.15 11.96 26.53
CA GLU A 163 -4.73 12.21 26.82
C GLU A 163 -3.79 11.31 25.98
N ARG A 164 -4.23 10.09 25.67
CA ARG A 164 -3.47 9.11 24.88
C ARG A 164 -3.45 9.45 23.38
N TRP A 165 -4.29 10.39 22.91
CA TRP A 165 -4.36 10.73 21.50
C TRP A 165 -2.99 11.24 20.97
N GLY A 166 -2.30 12.10 21.73
CA GLY A 166 -0.98 12.60 21.36
C GLY A 166 0.08 11.49 21.27
N ALA A 167 0.07 10.57 22.23
CA ALA A 167 0.97 9.41 22.21
C ALA A 167 0.70 8.50 21.00
N LYS A 168 -0.57 8.26 20.64
CA LYS A 168 -0.93 7.47 19.47
C LYS A 168 -0.52 8.17 18.17
N LEU A 169 -0.71 9.50 18.07
CA LEU A 169 -0.26 10.28 16.91
C LEU A 169 1.27 10.18 16.75
N LYS A 170 2.01 10.22 17.86
CA LYS A 170 3.47 10.06 17.84
C LYS A 170 3.90 8.70 17.31
N VAL A 171 3.22 7.61 17.71
CA VAL A 171 3.51 6.26 17.20
C VAL A 171 3.25 6.17 15.70
N LEU A 172 2.16 6.79 15.21
CA LEU A 172 1.90 6.89 13.77
C LEU A 172 2.99 7.70 13.06
N GLN A 173 3.39 8.83 13.64
CA GLN A 173 4.49 9.67 13.11
C GLN A 173 5.78 8.85 12.96
N GLU A 174 6.21 8.16 14.01
CA GLU A 174 7.42 7.32 13.99
C GLU A 174 7.36 6.22 12.93
N SER A 175 6.17 5.62 12.73
CA SER A 175 5.94 4.62 11.68
C SER A 175 6.07 5.23 10.28
N ILE A 176 5.49 6.41 10.04
CA ILE A 176 5.57 7.10 8.74
C ILE A 176 6.97 7.66 8.48
N GLU A 177 7.65 8.20 9.50
CA GLU A 177 9.04 8.68 9.38
C GLU A 177 10.00 7.54 8.99
N HIS A 178 9.81 6.35 9.57
CA HIS A 178 10.57 5.17 9.20
C HIS A 178 10.34 4.78 7.74
N HIS A 179 9.08 4.71 7.32
CA HIS A 179 8.68 4.44 5.95
C HIS A 179 9.31 5.44 4.96
N ILE A 180 9.19 6.74 5.23
CA ILE A 180 9.81 7.80 4.43
C ILE A 180 11.34 7.59 4.31
N GLU A 181 12.01 7.27 5.43
CA GLU A 181 13.45 7.04 5.43
C GLU A 181 13.82 5.84 4.53
N GLU A 182 13.10 4.75 4.60
CA GLU A 182 13.32 3.57 3.74
C GLU A 182 13.10 3.88 2.26
N GLU A 183 12.10 4.68 1.93
CA GLU A 183 11.84 5.10 0.56
C GLU A 183 12.91 6.05 0.03
N GLU A 184 13.16 7.14 0.71
CA GLU A 184 14.09 8.17 0.25
C GLU A 184 15.54 7.65 0.19
N ARG A 185 15.94 6.79 1.13
CA ARG A 185 17.31 6.24 1.18
C ARG A 185 17.53 5.00 0.34
N ARG A 186 16.51 4.21 0.07
CA ARG A 186 16.65 2.90 -0.60
C ARG A 186 15.75 2.75 -1.81
N MET A 187 14.42 2.92 -1.68
CA MET A 187 13.48 2.65 -2.77
C MET A 187 13.64 3.64 -3.92
N PHE A 188 13.70 4.94 -3.66
CA PHE A 188 13.81 5.97 -4.69
C PHE A 188 15.14 5.91 -5.46
N PRO A 189 16.31 5.70 -4.83
CA PRO A 189 17.54 5.39 -5.56
C PRO A 189 17.44 4.13 -6.44
N ILE A 190 16.82 3.05 -5.95
CA ILE A 190 16.56 1.86 -6.75
C ILE A 190 15.67 2.20 -7.96
N ALA A 191 14.56 2.92 -7.73
CA ALA A 191 13.65 3.34 -8.80
C ALA A 191 14.38 4.10 -9.90
N ARG A 192 15.22 5.06 -9.53
CA ARG A 192 16.05 5.83 -10.47
C ARG A 192 17.13 4.98 -11.18
N GLY A 193 17.53 3.86 -10.59
CA GLY A 193 18.50 2.93 -11.16
C GLY A 193 17.91 1.92 -12.14
N VAL A 194 16.64 1.49 -11.91
CA VAL A 194 16.00 0.41 -12.69
C VAL A 194 14.98 0.92 -13.71
N LEU A 195 14.42 2.11 -13.52
CA LEU A 195 13.53 2.77 -14.47
C LEU A 195 14.32 3.80 -15.28
N ASP A 196 14.14 3.77 -16.58
CA ASP A 196 14.73 4.79 -17.44
C ASP A 196 13.98 6.13 -17.33
N ARG A 197 14.52 7.15 -17.96
CA ARG A 197 14.00 8.52 -17.92
C ARG A 197 12.59 8.66 -18.49
N GLU A 198 12.31 7.93 -19.57
CA GLU A 198 11.00 7.93 -20.23
C GLU A 198 9.95 7.25 -19.35
N GLN A 199 10.33 6.14 -18.71
CA GLN A 199 9.48 5.41 -17.75
C GLN A 199 9.15 6.26 -16.52
N LEU A 200 10.15 6.92 -15.91
CA LEU A 200 9.93 7.82 -14.77
C LEU A 200 9.01 8.99 -15.16
N HIS A 201 9.25 9.62 -16.30
CA HIS A 201 8.40 10.71 -16.75
C HIS A 201 6.94 10.25 -16.99
N ALA A 202 6.75 9.15 -17.70
CA ALA A 202 5.42 8.58 -17.92
C ALA A 202 4.71 8.22 -16.60
N LEU A 203 5.47 7.70 -15.62
CA LEU A 203 4.97 7.41 -14.29
C LEU A 203 4.52 8.68 -13.57
N GLY A 204 5.31 9.73 -13.58
CA GLY A 204 4.98 11.01 -12.97
C GLY A 204 3.72 11.67 -13.57
N LEU A 205 3.55 11.62 -14.89
CA LEU A 205 2.32 12.08 -15.55
C LEU A 205 1.08 11.30 -15.10
N ARG A 206 1.20 9.96 -14.98
CA ARG A 206 0.12 9.10 -14.49
C ARG A 206 -0.22 9.38 -13.03
N MET A 207 0.79 9.59 -12.18
CA MET A 207 0.59 9.94 -10.77
C MET A 207 -0.15 11.27 -10.62
N ARG A 208 0.22 12.30 -11.38
CA ARG A 208 -0.49 13.59 -11.39
C ARG A 208 -1.94 13.45 -11.84
N ALA A 209 -2.19 12.67 -12.88
CA ALA A 209 -3.54 12.42 -13.37
C ALA A 209 -4.39 11.69 -12.33
N LEU A 210 -3.83 10.67 -11.67
CA LEU A 210 -4.51 9.91 -10.62
C LEU A 210 -4.79 10.78 -9.39
N ARG A 211 -3.81 11.58 -8.94
CA ARG A 211 -3.99 12.54 -7.84
C ARG A 211 -5.15 13.51 -8.12
N LYS A 212 -5.16 14.12 -9.31
CA LYS A 212 -6.25 15.02 -9.71
C LYS A 212 -7.61 14.32 -9.71
N ALA A 213 -7.69 13.08 -10.13
CA ALA A 213 -8.92 12.30 -10.14
C ALA A 213 -9.38 11.91 -8.71
N SER A 214 -8.46 11.82 -7.76
CA SER A 214 -8.73 11.48 -6.35
C SER A 214 -9.08 12.69 -5.48
N GLY A 215 -9.18 13.90 -6.07
CA GLY A 215 -9.59 15.11 -5.36
C GLY A 215 -8.43 15.82 -4.61
N GLY A 216 -7.20 15.52 -5.00
CA GLY A 216 -6.00 16.20 -4.52
C GLY A 216 -5.63 17.43 -5.35
#